data_5ae03cb9ef8dc47ae9094cc3940a2ce2
#
_entry.id   5ae03cb9ef8dc47ae9094cc3940a2ce2
#
_cell.length_a   1.000
_cell.length_b   1.000
_cell.length_c   1.000
_cell.angle_alpha   90.00
_cell.angle_beta   90.00
_cell.angle_gamma   90.00
#
_symmetry.space_group_name_H-M   'P 1'
#
loop_
_entity.id
_entity.type
_entity.pdbx_description
1 polymer ?
#
loop_
_entity_poly.entity_id
_entity_poly.type
_entity_poly.pdbx_seq_one_letter_code
_entity_poly.pdbx_strand_id
1 'polypeptide(L)'
;MPAGTDKKQRGKNMFMEKTPVALAVLAACAVVFILINSGPDSGRISRAVKYGCYDRALIYEGQWWRMVTVGFTHIQPWHLAMNLYALYNMSSLERYFGHSWFALLLLGAVAGGSIAEYLFSGIRWSVGLSGGLYGLMAAYLVLVLSYHWSLRGILITIGINLVINFMPGIAWQAHLGGAVTGMLLTGLFLRLH
;
A
#
# COMPACT_ATOMS: atom_id res chain seq x y z
N MET A 1 -22.29 -29.64 29.35
CA MET A 1 -21.20 -29.25 28.47
C MET A 1 -21.79 -28.56 27.24
N PRO A 2 -21.51 -27.29 27.00
CA PRO A 2 -21.75 -26.68 25.66
C PRO A 2 -20.47 -26.07 25.11
N ALA A 3 -19.64 -26.88 24.43
CA ALA A 3 -18.41 -26.42 23.79
C ALA A 3 -18.56 -26.16 22.28
N GLY A 4 -19.77 -26.18 21.74
CA GLY A 4 -20.00 -26.09 20.29
C GLY A 4 -20.41 -24.72 19.75
N THR A 5 -20.85 -23.81 20.60
CA THR A 5 -21.40 -22.50 20.17
C THR A 5 -20.33 -21.40 19.97
N ASP A 6 -19.19 -21.50 20.64
CA ASP A 6 -18.17 -20.46 20.64
C ASP A 6 -17.37 -20.39 19.32
N LYS A 7 -17.04 -21.55 18.70
CA LYS A 7 -16.29 -21.56 17.43
C LYS A 7 -17.10 -21.01 16.23
N LYS A 8 -18.41 -21.25 16.20
CA LYS A 8 -19.29 -20.78 15.10
C LYS A 8 -19.60 -19.30 15.24
N GLN A 9 -19.69 -18.79 16.47
CA GLN A 9 -19.87 -17.37 16.80
C GLN A 9 -18.57 -16.57 16.50
N ARG A 10 -17.40 -17.09 16.87
CA ARG A 10 -16.10 -16.50 16.51
C ARG A 10 -15.89 -16.43 14.99
N GLY A 11 -16.25 -17.48 14.25
CA GLY A 11 -16.15 -17.48 12.79
C GLY A 11 -17.07 -16.44 12.13
N LYS A 12 -18.30 -16.23 12.64
CA LYS A 12 -19.21 -15.19 12.14
C LYS A 12 -18.72 -13.77 12.46
N ASN A 13 -18.17 -13.53 13.65
CA ASN A 13 -17.64 -12.23 14.05
C ASN A 13 -16.37 -11.87 13.24
N MET A 14 -15.55 -12.85 12.88
CA MET A 14 -14.35 -12.64 12.06
C MET A 14 -14.67 -12.19 10.62
N PHE A 15 -15.84 -12.56 10.07
CA PHE A 15 -16.32 -12.09 8.76
C PHE A 15 -16.94 -10.69 8.81
N MET A 16 -17.32 -10.19 9.98
CA MET A 16 -18.01 -8.89 10.16
C MET A 16 -17.11 -7.80 10.78
N GLU A 17 -15.87 -8.10 11.11
CA GLU A 17 -14.95 -7.05 11.54
C GLU A 17 -14.63 -6.12 10.38
N LYS A 18 -15.03 -4.86 10.56
CA LYS A 18 -14.86 -3.79 9.58
C LYS A 18 -13.36 -3.52 9.37
N THR A 19 -12.99 -3.19 8.15
CA THR A 19 -11.64 -2.72 7.79
C THR A 19 -11.70 -1.23 7.43
N PRO A 20 -11.95 -0.34 8.42
CA PRO A 20 -12.25 1.06 8.17
C PRO A 20 -11.07 1.82 7.57
N VAL A 21 -9.84 1.48 7.92
CA VAL A 21 -8.65 2.14 7.38
C VAL A 21 -8.49 1.80 5.89
N ALA A 22 -8.60 0.53 5.53
CA ALA A 22 -8.55 0.13 4.13
C ALA A 22 -9.67 0.80 3.33
N LEU A 23 -10.90 0.83 3.84
CA LEU A 23 -12.04 1.50 3.19
C LEU A 23 -11.82 3.01 3.05
N ALA A 24 -11.28 3.68 4.07
CA ALA A 24 -10.97 5.11 4.01
C ALA A 24 -9.91 5.41 2.95
N VAL A 25 -8.86 4.59 2.86
CA VAL A 25 -7.80 4.74 1.83
C VAL A 25 -8.36 4.47 0.44
N LEU A 26 -9.19 3.43 0.24
CA LEU A 26 -9.88 3.17 -1.02
C LEU A 26 -10.71 4.38 -1.48
N ALA A 27 -11.52 4.93 -0.57
CA ALA A 27 -12.35 6.12 -0.85
C ALA A 27 -11.49 7.35 -1.16
N ALA A 28 -10.43 7.61 -0.38
CA ALA A 28 -9.52 8.73 -0.61
C ALA A 28 -8.84 8.63 -1.98
N CYS A 29 -8.33 7.46 -2.37
CA CYS A 29 -7.76 7.24 -3.70
C CYS A 29 -8.78 7.51 -4.82
N ALA A 30 -10.02 7.04 -4.68
CA ALA A 30 -11.07 7.28 -5.65
C ALA A 30 -11.43 8.77 -5.78
N VAL A 31 -11.57 9.48 -4.66
CA VAL A 31 -11.85 10.92 -4.64
C VAL A 31 -10.70 11.71 -5.29
N VAL A 32 -9.46 11.45 -4.89
CA VAL A 32 -8.28 12.14 -5.44
C VAL A 32 -8.13 11.84 -6.93
N PHE A 33 -8.41 10.61 -7.37
CA PHE A 33 -8.42 10.25 -8.78
C PHE A 33 -9.44 11.07 -9.58
N ILE A 34 -10.67 11.20 -9.08
CA ILE A 34 -11.71 12.03 -9.72
C ILE A 34 -11.22 13.47 -9.84
N LEU A 35 -10.67 14.04 -8.77
CA LEU A 35 -10.16 15.42 -8.75
C LEU A 35 -9.00 15.62 -9.76
N ILE A 36 -8.09 14.66 -9.88
CA ILE A 36 -6.99 14.71 -10.86
C ILE A 36 -7.51 14.64 -12.30
N ASN A 37 -8.55 13.83 -12.54
CA ASN A 37 -9.07 13.58 -13.87
C ASN A 37 -10.28 14.44 -14.25
N SER A 38 -10.70 15.41 -13.42
CA SER A 38 -11.87 16.29 -13.62
C SER A 38 -11.66 17.44 -14.60
N GLY A 39 -10.70 17.38 -15.51
CA GLY A 39 -10.46 18.45 -16.48
C GLY A 39 -9.67 17.97 -17.69
N PRO A 40 -9.26 18.88 -18.60
CA PRO A 40 -8.53 18.52 -19.80
C PRO A 40 -7.24 17.72 -19.50
N ASP A 41 -6.89 16.81 -20.41
CA ASP A 41 -5.70 15.96 -20.26
C ASP A 41 -4.39 16.75 -20.17
N SER A 42 -4.30 17.88 -20.86
CA SER A 42 -3.14 18.78 -20.81
C SER A 42 -2.79 19.29 -19.40
N GLY A 43 -3.77 19.38 -18.50
CA GLY A 43 -3.59 19.81 -17.10
C GLY A 43 -3.49 18.68 -16.08
N ARG A 44 -3.53 17.41 -16.50
CA ARG A 44 -3.62 16.25 -15.59
C ARG A 44 -2.43 16.14 -14.65
N ILE A 45 -1.21 16.30 -15.16
CA ILE A 45 0.02 16.25 -14.33
C ILE A 45 0.03 17.42 -13.33
N SER A 46 -0.33 18.63 -13.75
CA SER A 46 -0.41 19.79 -12.85
C SER A 46 -1.40 19.55 -11.72
N ARG A 47 -2.56 18.93 -12.02
CA ARG A 47 -3.52 18.53 -10.98
C ARG A 47 -2.97 17.44 -10.07
N ALA A 48 -2.23 16.45 -10.59
CA ALA A 48 -1.59 15.43 -9.76
C ALA A 48 -0.58 16.08 -8.78
N VAL A 49 0.21 17.05 -9.25
CA VAL A 49 1.13 17.85 -8.40
C VAL A 49 0.34 18.62 -7.34
N LYS A 50 -0.74 19.29 -7.73
CA LYS A 50 -1.64 20.02 -6.79
C LYS A 50 -2.19 19.12 -5.69
N TYR A 51 -2.57 17.89 -6.02
CA TYR A 51 -3.15 16.92 -5.09
C TYR A 51 -2.14 15.99 -4.42
N GLY A 52 -0.85 16.31 -4.49
CA GLY A 52 0.18 15.71 -3.64
C GLY A 52 0.89 14.49 -4.21
N CYS A 53 1.02 14.35 -5.54
CA CYS A 53 1.89 13.33 -6.10
C CYS A 53 3.34 13.53 -5.63
N TYR A 54 4.14 12.47 -5.69
CA TYR A 54 5.58 12.62 -5.52
C TYR A 54 6.12 13.57 -6.58
N ASP A 55 6.87 14.57 -6.16
CA ASP A 55 7.65 15.46 -7.02
C ASP A 55 8.98 15.74 -6.32
N ARG A 56 10.06 15.25 -6.92
CA ARG A 56 11.41 15.31 -6.33
C ARG A 56 11.85 16.73 -6.04
N ALA A 57 11.56 17.69 -6.93
CA ALA A 57 11.96 19.08 -6.75
C ALA A 57 11.21 19.72 -5.58
N LEU A 58 9.89 19.53 -5.52
CA LEU A 58 9.08 20.06 -4.43
C LEU A 58 9.40 19.41 -3.08
N ILE A 59 9.78 18.13 -3.06
CA ILE A 59 10.27 17.48 -1.84
C ILE A 59 11.59 18.12 -1.39
N TYR A 60 12.51 18.40 -2.31
CA TYR A 60 13.76 19.10 -2.03
C TYR A 60 13.51 20.52 -1.48
N GLU A 61 12.47 21.20 -1.94
CA GLU A 61 11.99 22.51 -1.44
C GLU A 61 11.25 22.42 -0.09
N GLY A 62 11.18 21.23 0.55
CA GLY A 62 10.61 21.05 1.88
C GLY A 62 9.18 20.49 1.91
N GLN A 63 8.59 20.10 0.79
CA GLN A 63 7.25 19.51 0.76
C GLN A 63 7.27 17.99 1.08
N TRP A 64 7.78 17.63 2.26
CA TRP A 64 8.00 16.23 2.70
C TRP A 64 6.72 15.38 2.78
N TRP A 65 5.56 16.01 3.00
CA TRP A 65 4.28 15.30 3.03
C TRP A 65 3.97 14.55 1.74
N ARG A 66 4.59 14.95 0.61
CA ARG A 66 4.46 14.24 -0.68
C ARG A 66 4.96 12.81 -0.64
N MET A 67 5.86 12.49 0.29
CA MET A 67 6.33 11.12 0.50
C MET A 67 5.22 10.17 1.01
N VAL A 68 4.14 10.73 1.57
CA VAL A 68 2.96 9.98 2.01
C VAL A 68 1.78 10.20 1.08
N THR A 69 1.53 11.46 0.66
CA THR A 69 0.34 11.79 -0.14
C THR A 69 0.38 11.19 -1.55
N VAL A 70 1.57 10.85 -2.07
CA VAL A 70 1.72 10.10 -3.33
C VAL A 70 0.88 8.83 -3.36
N GLY A 71 0.71 8.15 -2.23
CA GLY A 71 -0.08 6.94 -2.10
C GLY A 71 -1.56 7.10 -2.48
N PHE A 72 -2.09 8.32 -2.43
CA PHE A 72 -3.47 8.60 -2.78
C PHE A 72 -3.66 9.07 -4.22
N THR A 73 -2.57 9.41 -4.92
CA THR A 73 -2.64 9.97 -6.28
C THR A 73 -2.55 8.87 -7.35
N HIS A 74 -3.42 8.95 -8.35
CA HIS A 74 -3.42 8.04 -9.52
C HIS A 74 -3.83 8.83 -10.77
N ILE A 75 -3.22 8.51 -11.91
CA ILE A 75 -3.50 9.18 -13.19
C ILE A 75 -4.29 8.25 -14.12
N GLN A 76 -3.86 7.00 -14.26
CA GLN A 76 -4.50 6.05 -15.16
C GLN A 76 -5.57 5.23 -14.43
N PRO A 77 -6.76 5.00 -15.05
CA PRO A 77 -7.83 4.22 -14.44
C PRO A 77 -7.42 2.78 -14.09
N TRP A 78 -6.65 2.14 -14.97
CA TRP A 78 -6.19 0.78 -14.72
C TRP A 78 -5.22 0.70 -13.52
N HIS A 79 -4.35 1.72 -13.36
CA HIS A 79 -3.41 1.78 -12.23
C HIS A 79 -4.17 1.94 -10.90
N LEU A 80 -5.17 2.83 -10.86
CA LEU A 80 -6.07 2.91 -9.71
C LEU A 80 -6.75 1.58 -9.44
N ALA A 81 -7.39 0.98 -10.46
CA ALA A 81 -8.15 -0.26 -10.29
C ALA A 81 -7.29 -1.39 -9.72
N MET A 82 -6.06 -1.57 -10.21
CA MET A 82 -5.13 -2.58 -9.71
C MET A 82 -4.74 -2.33 -8.25
N ASN A 83 -4.45 -1.08 -7.89
CA ASN A 83 -4.10 -0.73 -6.51
C ASN A 83 -5.29 -0.92 -5.56
N LEU A 84 -6.50 -0.49 -5.95
CA LEU A 84 -7.70 -0.70 -5.14
C LEU A 84 -8.03 -2.19 -4.96
N TYR A 85 -7.91 -2.98 -6.02
CA TYR A 85 -8.10 -4.42 -5.97
C TYR A 85 -7.09 -5.10 -5.03
N ALA A 86 -5.80 -4.73 -5.13
CA ALA A 86 -4.76 -5.26 -4.25
C ALA A 86 -5.01 -4.87 -2.78
N LEU A 87 -5.34 -3.60 -2.50
CA LEU A 87 -5.66 -3.16 -1.13
C LEU A 87 -6.89 -3.89 -0.58
N TYR A 88 -7.95 -4.05 -1.37
CA TYR A 88 -9.14 -4.79 -0.97
C TYR A 88 -8.79 -6.22 -0.56
N ASN A 89 -8.00 -6.95 -1.35
CA ASN A 89 -7.58 -8.32 -1.03
C ASN A 89 -6.68 -8.39 0.21
N MET A 90 -5.86 -7.36 0.46
CA MET A 90 -4.97 -7.28 1.63
C MET A 90 -5.63 -6.64 2.86
N SER A 91 -6.86 -6.17 2.76
CA SER A 91 -7.57 -5.53 3.87
C SER A 91 -7.75 -6.45 5.10
N SER A 92 -7.73 -7.76 4.89
CA SER A 92 -7.73 -8.75 5.98
C SER A 92 -6.56 -8.60 6.96
N LEU A 93 -5.43 -8.03 6.52
CA LEU A 93 -4.29 -7.70 7.40
C LEU A 93 -4.65 -6.64 8.43
N GLU A 94 -5.61 -5.76 8.15
CA GLU A 94 -6.10 -4.78 9.13
C GLU A 94 -6.73 -5.46 10.35
N ARG A 95 -7.43 -6.58 10.13
CA ARG A 95 -8.00 -7.38 11.24
C ARG A 95 -6.93 -8.08 12.07
N TYR A 96 -5.82 -8.45 11.43
CA TYR A 96 -4.70 -9.09 12.12
C TYR A 96 -3.88 -8.09 12.96
N PHE A 97 -3.49 -6.97 12.34
CA PHE A 97 -2.61 -5.96 12.97
C PHE A 97 -3.37 -4.97 13.87
N GLY A 98 -4.70 -4.85 13.69
CA GLY A 98 -5.48 -3.73 14.23
C GLY A 98 -5.34 -2.47 13.38
N HIS A 99 -6.29 -1.54 13.53
CA HIS A 99 -6.42 -0.36 12.67
C HIS A 99 -5.17 0.53 12.68
N SER A 100 -4.63 0.81 13.87
CA SER A 100 -3.48 1.72 14.01
C SER A 100 -2.21 1.16 13.41
N TRP A 101 -1.90 -0.13 13.65
CA TRP A 101 -0.73 -0.78 13.07
C TRP A 101 -0.86 -0.97 11.57
N PHE A 102 -2.04 -1.31 11.08
CA PHE A 102 -2.28 -1.40 9.65
C PHE A 102 -2.07 -0.05 8.96
N ALA A 103 -2.59 1.05 9.54
CA ALA A 103 -2.38 2.40 9.03
C ALA A 103 -0.88 2.76 9.02
N LEU A 104 -0.17 2.52 10.13
CA LEU A 104 1.27 2.73 10.23
C LEU A 104 2.04 1.92 9.20
N LEU A 105 1.69 0.65 9.02
CA LEU A 105 2.34 -0.25 8.08
C LEU A 105 2.12 0.20 6.63
N LEU A 106 0.88 0.51 6.24
CA LEU A 106 0.55 0.95 4.90
C LEU A 106 1.20 2.30 4.57
N LEU A 107 0.97 3.33 5.40
CA LEU A 107 1.47 4.69 5.15
C LEU A 107 2.99 4.78 5.38
N GLY A 108 3.52 4.06 6.36
CA GLY A 108 4.96 3.94 6.57
C GLY A 108 5.68 3.29 5.38
N ALA A 109 5.08 2.25 4.79
CA ALA A 109 5.61 1.63 3.58
C ALA A 109 5.51 2.55 2.35
N VAL A 110 4.45 3.36 2.22
CA VAL A 110 4.39 4.42 1.18
C VAL A 110 5.55 5.40 1.37
N ALA A 111 5.76 5.89 2.61
CA ALA A 111 6.86 6.81 2.92
C ALA A 111 8.24 6.18 2.67
N GLY A 112 8.46 4.94 3.12
CA GLY A 112 9.70 4.21 2.90
C GLY A 112 10.00 3.96 1.42
N GLY A 113 8.95 3.68 0.64
CA GLY A 113 9.03 3.62 -0.83
C GLY A 113 9.47 4.96 -1.43
N SER A 114 8.82 6.04 -1.03
CA SER A 114 9.16 7.38 -1.50
C SER A 114 10.57 7.82 -1.10
N ILE A 115 11.04 7.43 0.10
CA ILE A 115 12.42 7.69 0.53
C ILE A 115 13.40 6.92 -0.37
N ALA A 116 13.14 5.66 -0.66
CA ALA A 116 13.99 4.86 -1.55
C ALA A 116 13.99 5.44 -2.98
N GLU A 117 12.84 5.88 -3.48
CA GLU A 117 12.73 6.57 -4.77
C GLU A 117 13.54 7.89 -4.76
N TYR A 118 13.46 8.66 -3.69
CA TYR A 118 14.22 9.90 -3.52
C TYR A 118 15.73 9.67 -3.52
N LEU A 119 16.20 8.60 -2.86
CA LEU A 119 17.64 8.34 -2.73
C LEU A 119 18.24 7.65 -3.97
N PHE A 120 17.49 6.75 -4.61
CA PHE A 120 18.02 5.81 -5.59
C PHE A 120 17.42 5.90 -6.99
N SER A 121 16.41 6.78 -7.20
CA SER A 121 15.77 6.97 -8.51
C SER A 121 16.07 8.35 -9.08
N GLY A 122 16.16 8.43 -10.42
CA GLY A 122 16.19 9.70 -11.15
C GLY A 122 14.80 10.21 -11.55
N ILE A 123 13.73 9.55 -11.15
CA ILE A 123 12.36 9.90 -11.53
C ILE A 123 11.99 11.24 -10.90
N ARG A 124 11.45 12.16 -11.73
CA ARG A 124 11.01 13.47 -11.28
C ARG A 124 9.70 13.42 -10.51
N TRP A 125 8.73 12.67 -11.00
CA TRP A 125 7.40 12.54 -10.40
C TRP A 125 6.87 11.12 -10.53
N SER A 126 6.13 10.69 -9.52
CA SER A 126 5.43 9.41 -9.50
C SER A 126 4.08 9.52 -8.79
N VAL A 127 3.25 8.49 -8.97
CA VAL A 127 1.91 8.37 -8.38
C VAL A 127 1.63 6.92 -8.02
N GLY A 128 0.82 6.69 -7.00
CA GLY A 128 0.26 5.37 -6.70
C GLY A 128 0.53 4.87 -5.29
N LEU A 129 -0.37 4.01 -4.82
CA LEU A 129 -0.33 3.35 -3.52
C LEU A 129 0.65 2.16 -3.48
N SER A 130 1.23 1.80 -4.61
CA SER A 130 1.94 0.52 -4.79
C SER A 130 3.10 0.30 -3.81
N GLY A 131 3.86 1.34 -3.43
CA GLY A 131 4.89 1.22 -2.38
C GLY A 131 4.31 0.67 -1.07
N GLY A 132 3.13 1.17 -0.65
CA GLY A 132 2.40 0.66 0.50
C GLY A 132 1.91 -0.78 0.33
N LEU A 133 1.43 -1.12 -0.87
CA LEU A 133 0.96 -2.48 -1.17
C LEU A 133 2.12 -3.50 -1.17
N TYR A 134 3.29 -3.13 -1.68
CA TYR A 134 4.50 -3.97 -1.55
C TYR A 134 4.90 -4.14 -0.08
N GLY A 135 4.71 -3.10 0.75
CA GLY A 135 4.86 -3.22 2.20
C GLY A 135 3.90 -4.20 2.84
N LEU A 136 2.61 -4.16 2.49
CA LEU A 136 1.62 -5.13 2.96
C LEU A 136 1.92 -6.55 2.47
N MET A 137 2.36 -6.71 1.23
CA MET A 137 2.76 -8.02 0.67
C MET A 137 3.97 -8.59 1.42
N ALA A 138 4.97 -7.75 1.72
CA ALA A 138 6.12 -8.14 2.50
C ALA A 138 5.76 -8.46 3.96
N ALA A 139 4.83 -7.71 4.57
CA ALA A 139 4.27 -8.02 5.88
C ALA A 139 3.60 -9.40 5.89
N TYR A 140 2.77 -9.68 4.90
CA TYR A 140 2.14 -11.00 4.77
C TYR A 140 3.17 -12.13 4.61
N LEU A 141 4.24 -11.92 3.82
CA LEU A 141 5.33 -12.88 3.70
C LEU A 141 6.00 -13.16 5.05
N VAL A 142 6.28 -12.12 5.85
CA VAL A 142 6.85 -12.28 7.20
C VAL A 142 5.93 -13.12 8.09
N LEU A 143 4.60 -12.88 8.05
CA LEU A 143 3.65 -13.68 8.81
C LEU A 143 3.63 -15.15 8.36
N VAL A 144 3.60 -15.38 7.03
CA VAL A 144 3.62 -16.73 6.46
C VAL A 144 4.85 -17.51 6.91
N LEU A 145 6.03 -16.87 6.93
CA LEU A 145 7.28 -17.48 7.41
C LEU A 145 7.26 -17.71 8.92
N SER A 146 6.78 -16.75 9.71
CA SER A 146 6.77 -16.83 11.18
C SER A 146 5.81 -17.89 11.70
N TYR A 147 4.68 -18.10 11.01
CA TYR A 147 3.65 -19.07 11.40
C TYR A 147 3.70 -20.38 10.59
N HIS A 148 4.71 -20.55 9.75
CA HIS A 148 4.88 -21.75 8.90
C HIS A 148 3.65 -22.04 8.02
N TRP A 149 2.97 -20.99 7.51
CA TRP A 149 1.86 -21.16 6.59
C TRP A 149 2.33 -21.53 5.19
N SER A 150 1.39 -21.89 4.31
CA SER A 150 1.73 -22.24 2.93
C SER A 150 2.28 -21.03 2.16
N LEU A 151 3.50 -21.17 1.66
CA LEU A 151 4.19 -20.15 0.84
C LEU A 151 3.64 -20.04 -0.59
N ARG A 152 2.87 -21.04 -1.07
CA ARG A 152 2.50 -21.13 -2.49
C ARG A 152 1.81 -19.87 -3.01
N GLY A 153 0.81 -19.35 -2.30
CA GLY A 153 0.03 -18.19 -2.74
C GLY A 153 0.88 -16.93 -2.79
N ILE A 154 1.65 -16.66 -1.72
CA ILE A 154 2.48 -15.44 -1.65
C ILE A 154 3.62 -15.47 -2.67
N LEU A 155 4.24 -16.63 -2.93
CA LEU A 155 5.30 -16.75 -3.93
C LEU A 155 4.78 -16.50 -5.35
N ILE A 156 3.57 -16.97 -5.69
CA ILE A 156 2.94 -16.65 -6.98
C ILE A 156 2.70 -15.14 -7.08
N THR A 157 2.17 -14.51 -6.04
CA THR A 157 1.92 -13.07 -6.02
C THR A 157 3.22 -12.27 -6.18
N ILE A 158 4.28 -12.63 -5.46
CA ILE A 158 5.60 -12.00 -5.58
C ILE A 158 6.14 -12.19 -7.01
N GLY A 159 6.06 -13.40 -7.57
CA GLY A 159 6.53 -13.69 -8.93
C GLY A 159 5.85 -12.81 -9.99
N ILE A 160 4.53 -12.66 -9.93
CA ILE A 160 3.77 -11.78 -10.83
C ILE A 160 4.23 -10.32 -10.67
N ASN A 161 4.36 -9.85 -9.43
CA ASN A 161 4.78 -8.47 -9.15
C ASN A 161 6.24 -8.21 -9.55
N LEU A 162 7.13 -9.19 -9.48
CA LEU A 162 8.49 -9.06 -10.00
C LEU A 162 8.48 -8.81 -11.51
N VAL A 163 7.66 -9.53 -12.27
CA VAL A 163 7.52 -9.30 -13.73
C VAL A 163 7.03 -7.89 -14.01
N ILE A 164 6.04 -7.40 -13.26
CA ILE A 164 5.50 -6.03 -13.40
C ILE A 164 6.60 -4.99 -13.15
N ASN A 165 7.50 -5.22 -12.19
CA ASN A 165 8.59 -4.28 -11.89
C ASN A 165 9.57 -4.04 -13.04
N PHE A 166 9.67 -4.94 -14.00
CA PHE A 166 10.49 -4.76 -15.19
C PHE A 166 9.80 -3.97 -16.31
N MET A 167 8.51 -3.60 -16.14
CA MET A 167 7.81 -2.79 -17.14
C MET A 167 8.30 -1.34 -17.11
N PRO A 168 8.45 -0.70 -18.28
CA PRO A 168 8.84 0.72 -18.37
C PRO A 168 7.88 1.63 -17.58
N GLY A 169 8.45 2.62 -16.90
CA GLY A 169 7.67 3.60 -16.13
C GLY A 169 7.26 3.14 -14.73
N ILE A 170 7.69 1.98 -14.28
CA ILE A 170 7.46 1.51 -12.91
C ILE A 170 8.60 1.99 -11.99
N ALA A 171 8.23 2.64 -10.88
CA ALA A 171 9.15 3.07 -9.83
C ALA A 171 9.53 1.88 -8.92
N TRP A 172 10.34 0.94 -9.43
CA TRP A 172 10.71 -0.28 -8.68
C TRP A 172 11.42 0.01 -7.36
N GLN A 173 12.13 1.16 -7.28
CA GLN A 173 12.77 1.60 -6.03
C GLN A 173 11.73 1.88 -4.94
N ALA A 174 10.60 2.49 -5.30
CA ALA A 174 9.49 2.72 -4.36
C ALA A 174 8.89 1.38 -3.88
N HIS A 175 8.79 0.39 -4.76
CA HIS A 175 8.31 -0.95 -4.40
C HIS A 175 9.26 -1.64 -3.43
N LEU A 176 10.57 -1.61 -3.72
CA LEU A 176 11.58 -2.22 -2.85
C LEU A 176 11.64 -1.53 -1.47
N GLY A 177 11.66 -0.19 -1.45
CA GLY A 177 11.66 0.58 -0.19
C GLY A 177 10.41 0.31 0.64
N GLY A 178 9.24 0.24 0.00
CA GLY A 178 7.99 -0.14 0.64
C GLY A 178 8.04 -1.55 1.24
N ALA A 179 8.53 -2.53 0.48
CA ALA A 179 8.68 -3.90 0.94
C ALA A 179 9.63 -4.01 2.16
N VAL A 180 10.80 -3.38 2.10
CA VAL A 180 11.75 -3.36 3.23
C VAL A 180 11.10 -2.74 4.47
N THR A 181 10.43 -1.61 4.32
CA THR A 181 9.74 -0.94 5.43
C THR A 181 8.64 -1.84 6.02
N GLY A 182 7.85 -2.51 5.18
CA GLY A 182 6.82 -3.44 5.61
C GLY A 182 7.38 -4.62 6.39
N MET A 183 8.51 -5.20 5.96
CA MET A 183 9.20 -6.27 6.70
C MET A 183 9.68 -5.78 8.08
N LEU A 184 10.31 -4.61 8.15
CA LEU A 184 10.84 -4.06 9.40
C LEU A 184 9.72 -3.76 10.40
N LEU A 185 8.65 -3.11 9.97
CA LEU A 185 7.51 -2.79 10.81
C LEU A 185 6.78 -4.05 11.28
N THR A 186 6.66 -5.07 10.43
CA THR A 186 6.06 -6.36 10.84
C THR A 186 6.94 -7.10 11.83
N GLY A 187 8.26 -7.14 11.61
CA GLY A 187 9.19 -7.72 12.57
C GLY A 187 9.15 -7.01 13.93
N LEU A 188 9.01 -5.68 13.93
CA LEU A 188 8.79 -4.91 15.16
C LEU A 188 7.47 -5.28 15.84
N PHE A 189 6.37 -5.36 15.07
CA PHE A 189 5.07 -5.79 15.59
C PHE A 189 5.16 -7.14 16.31
N LEU A 190 5.77 -8.15 15.67
CA LEU A 190 5.89 -9.49 16.23
C LEU A 190 6.77 -9.57 17.48
N ARG A 191 7.65 -8.59 17.71
CA ARG A 191 8.45 -8.51 18.94
C ARG A 191 7.71 -7.84 20.09
N LEU A 192 6.73 -6.99 19.80
CA LEU A 192 6.00 -6.22 20.78
C LEU A 192 4.70 -6.90 21.25
N HIS A 193 4.21 -7.88 20.49
CA HIS A 193 2.93 -8.58 20.69
C HIS A 193 3.10 -10.10 20.69
#